data_257e6e6b86c789cfbb48a50c92ee48d5
#
_entry.id   257e6e6b86c789cfbb48a50c92ee48d5
#
_cell.length_a   1.000
_cell.length_b   1.000
_cell.length_c   1.000
_cell.angle_alpha   90.00
_cell.angle_beta   90.00
_cell.angle_gamma   90.00
#
_symmetry.space_group_name_H-M   'P 1'
#
loop_
_entity.id
_entity.type
_entity.pdbx_description
1 polymer ?
#
loop_
_entity_poly.entity_id
_entity_poly.type
_entity_poly.pdbx_seq_one_letter_code
_entity_poly.pdbx_strand_id
1 'polypeptide(L)'
;MVRLEGRAAAESAPAFEKLVSRLKDQGVRCVVLDLSGTLLMDSGFSGTLSRLVASATASFALYRAPRRILDSLEDHGVLEQVTLLDSELSPPLPQATTQVPVESASKPEILRCCLDAHRALMALKPENVAKFEAVERFLSREAQKLDSNPVQPRTDQG
;
A
#
# COMPACT_ATOMS: atom_id res chain seq x y z
N MET A 1 2.47 12.75 -9.64
CA MET A 1 1.23 12.51 -8.88
C MET A 1 0.65 11.15 -9.26
N VAL A 2 0.13 10.40 -8.30
CA VAL A 2 -0.60 9.13 -8.50
C VAL A 2 -2.01 9.31 -7.95
N ARG A 3 -3.03 9.05 -8.75
CA ARG A 3 -4.42 9.06 -8.30
C ARG A 3 -4.86 7.65 -7.98
N LEU A 4 -5.45 7.48 -6.80
CA LEU A 4 -6.05 6.21 -6.39
C LEU A 4 -7.58 6.34 -6.48
N GLU A 5 -8.20 5.42 -7.22
CA GLU A 5 -9.65 5.41 -7.40
C GLU A 5 -10.26 4.09 -6.90
N GLY A 6 -11.44 4.18 -6.31
CA GLY A 6 -12.14 3.02 -5.80
C GLY A 6 -11.54 2.50 -4.49
N ARG A 7 -11.22 1.22 -4.41
CA ARG A 7 -10.73 0.55 -3.20
C ARG A 7 -9.21 0.41 -3.25
N ALA A 8 -8.50 1.09 -2.34
CA ALA A 8 -7.09 0.85 -2.07
C ALA A 8 -6.98 -0.30 -1.06
N ALA A 9 -6.84 -1.51 -1.54
CA ALA A 9 -6.90 -2.74 -0.75
C ALA A 9 -5.65 -3.61 -0.96
N ALA A 10 -5.49 -4.62 -0.10
CA ALA A 10 -4.33 -5.52 -0.11
C ALA A 10 -4.05 -6.13 -1.48
N GLU A 11 -5.09 -6.38 -2.30
CA GLU A 11 -4.95 -6.92 -3.65
C GLU A 11 -4.23 -5.98 -4.61
N SER A 12 -4.36 -4.67 -4.42
CA SER A 12 -3.70 -3.64 -5.24
C SER A 12 -2.33 -3.21 -4.68
N ALA A 13 -2.00 -3.59 -3.46
CA ALA A 13 -0.77 -3.18 -2.79
C ALA A 13 0.51 -3.61 -3.54
N PRO A 14 0.65 -4.85 -4.07
CA PRO A 14 1.84 -5.23 -4.81
C PRO A 14 2.05 -4.41 -6.09
N ALA A 15 0.97 -4.09 -6.81
CA ALA A 15 1.05 -3.23 -8.00
C ALA A 15 1.46 -1.79 -7.63
N PHE A 16 0.96 -1.29 -6.51
CA PHE A 16 1.35 0.02 -5.99
C PHE A 16 2.84 0.06 -5.61
N GLU A 17 3.36 -0.97 -4.95
CA GLU A 17 4.80 -1.08 -4.65
C GLU A 17 5.67 -1.07 -5.91
N LYS A 18 5.29 -1.86 -6.91
CA LYS A 18 6.00 -1.90 -8.20
C LYS A 18 5.99 -0.52 -8.88
N LEU A 19 4.86 0.18 -8.84
CA LEU A 19 4.77 1.54 -9.38
C LEU A 19 5.71 2.50 -8.66
N VAL A 20 5.68 2.52 -7.32
CA VAL A 20 6.54 3.40 -6.51
C VAL A 20 8.02 3.09 -6.75
N SER A 21 8.40 1.81 -6.85
CA SER A 21 9.76 1.40 -7.18
C SER A 21 10.21 1.95 -8.55
N ARG A 22 9.37 1.80 -9.57
CA ARG A 22 9.67 2.35 -10.92
C ARG A 22 9.83 3.88 -10.90
N LEU A 23 8.97 4.58 -10.15
CA LEU A 23 9.07 6.03 -9.99
C LEU A 23 10.39 6.44 -9.30
N LYS A 24 10.79 5.69 -8.27
CA LYS A 24 12.09 5.89 -7.60
C LYS A 24 13.26 5.70 -8.57
N ASP A 25 13.23 4.63 -9.39
CA ASP A 25 14.27 4.35 -10.38
C ASP A 25 14.37 5.46 -11.44
N GLN A 26 13.27 6.17 -11.70
CA GLN A 26 13.21 7.38 -12.53
C GLN A 26 13.62 8.66 -11.80
N GLY A 27 14.07 8.56 -10.54
CA GLY A 27 14.56 9.70 -9.75
C GLY A 27 13.45 10.45 -8.99
N VAL A 28 12.23 9.96 -8.95
CA VAL A 28 11.13 10.57 -8.18
C VAL A 28 11.41 10.37 -6.69
N ARG A 29 11.45 11.48 -5.94
CA ARG A 29 11.71 11.49 -4.49
C ARG A 29 10.47 11.68 -3.64
N CYS A 30 9.44 12.31 -4.21
CA CYS A 30 8.17 12.55 -3.53
C CYS A 30 7.01 12.10 -4.41
N VAL A 31 6.11 11.32 -3.87
CA VAL A 31 4.90 10.84 -4.55
C VAL A 31 3.70 11.53 -3.91
N VAL A 32 2.99 12.32 -4.70
CA VAL A 32 1.70 12.89 -4.28
C VAL A 32 0.60 11.89 -4.61
N LEU A 33 -0.14 11.47 -3.60
CA LEU A 33 -1.31 10.61 -3.74
C LEU A 33 -2.59 11.45 -3.75
N ASP A 34 -3.26 11.53 -4.89
CA ASP A 34 -4.61 12.10 -4.99
C ASP A 34 -5.63 11.04 -4.59
N LEU A 35 -6.27 11.24 -3.45
CA LEU A 35 -7.22 10.31 -2.85
C LEU A 35 -8.68 10.73 -3.05
N SER A 36 -8.95 11.75 -3.88
CA SER A 36 -10.31 12.27 -4.09
C SER A 36 -11.31 11.21 -4.58
N GLY A 37 -10.84 10.22 -5.33
CA GLY A 37 -11.64 9.09 -5.83
C GLY A 37 -11.55 7.83 -4.96
N THR A 38 -10.83 7.86 -3.84
CA THR A 38 -10.63 6.69 -2.99
C THR A 38 -11.84 6.47 -2.08
N LEU A 39 -12.48 5.33 -2.22
CA LEU A 39 -13.66 4.95 -1.45
C LEU A 39 -13.31 4.29 -0.11
N LEU A 40 -12.26 3.49 -0.10
CA LEU A 40 -11.79 2.74 1.06
C LEU A 40 -10.28 2.54 0.96
N MET A 41 -9.62 2.54 2.12
CA MET A 41 -8.23 2.08 2.25
C MET A 41 -8.18 1.09 3.41
N ASP A 42 -7.77 -0.15 3.13
CA ASP A 42 -7.65 -1.18 4.16
C ASP A 42 -6.27 -1.17 4.85
N SER A 43 -6.14 -1.98 5.91
CA SER A 43 -4.89 -2.07 6.68
C SER A 43 -3.72 -2.64 5.85
N GLY A 44 -4.00 -3.52 4.90
CA GLY A 44 -2.97 -4.05 3.99
C GLY A 44 -2.36 -2.95 3.13
N PHE A 45 -3.18 -2.07 2.56
CA PHE A 45 -2.70 -0.93 1.78
C PHE A 45 -2.05 0.14 2.67
N SER A 46 -2.66 0.48 3.82
CA SER A 46 -2.09 1.44 4.79
C SER A 46 -0.71 0.98 5.28
N GLY A 47 -0.57 -0.30 5.62
CA GLY A 47 0.70 -0.87 6.06
C GLY A 47 1.75 -0.90 4.96
N THR A 48 1.35 -1.14 3.72
CA THR A 48 2.23 -1.03 2.55
C THR A 48 2.74 0.39 2.38
N LEU A 49 1.87 1.39 2.50
CA LEU A 49 2.27 2.80 2.46
C LEU A 49 3.28 3.11 3.58
N SER A 50 3.00 2.69 4.83
CA SER A 50 3.92 2.85 5.97
C SER A 50 5.29 2.22 5.70
N ARG A 51 5.32 1.01 5.15
CA ARG A 51 6.56 0.30 4.81
C ARG A 51 7.38 1.03 3.74
N LEU A 52 6.72 1.56 2.71
CA LEU A 52 7.38 2.34 1.66
C LEU A 52 8.00 3.63 2.20
N VAL A 53 7.32 4.31 3.13
CA VAL A 53 7.87 5.47 3.83
C VAL A 53 9.09 5.07 4.68
N ALA A 54 8.95 4.04 5.51
CA ALA A 54 10.00 3.56 6.41
C ALA A 54 11.27 3.10 5.67
N SER A 55 11.10 2.52 4.48
CA SER A 55 12.23 2.10 3.64
C SER A 55 12.93 3.27 2.91
N ALA A 56 12.51 4.50 3.17
CA ALA A 56 12.99 5.70 2.48
C ALA A 56 12.93 5.59 0.94
N THR A 57 12.02 4.77 0.44
CA THR A 57 11.84 4.56 -1.00
C THR A 57 11.37 5.86 -1.66
N ALA A 58 10.39 6.54 -1.04
CA ALA A 58 9.94 7.87 -1.41
C ALA A 58 9.28 8.53 -0.19
N SER A 59 9.20 9.86 -0.18
CA SER A 59 8.27 10.58 0.69
C SER A 59 6.89 10.61 0.04
N PHE A 60 5.84 10.67 0.87
CA PHE A 60 4.47 10.70 0.38
C PHE A 60 3.74 11.94 0.89
N ALA A 61 2.98 12.54 -0.02
CA ALA A 61 2.06 13.62 0.32
C ALA A 61 0.64 13.22 -0.11
N LEU A 62 -0.35 13.43 0.76
CA LEU A 62 -1.74 13.13 0.49
C LEU A 62 -2.46 14.40 0.05
N TYR A 63 -3.18 14.29 -1.05
CA TYR A 63 -3.95 15.37 -1.64
C TYR A 63 -5.42 14.97 -1.74
N ARG A 64 -6.32 15.86 -1.31
CA ARG A 64 -7.78 15.64 -1.31
C ARG A 64 -8.22 14.32 -0.67
N ALA A 65 -7.60 13.95 0.44
CA ALA A 65 -7.95 12.73 1.14
C ALA A 65 -9.32 12.87 1.84
N PRO A 66 -10.29 11.97 1.59
CA PRO A 66 -11.56 11.97 2.31
C PRO A 66 -11.34 11.74 3.82
N ARG A 67 -12.16 12.38 4.66
CA ARG A 67 -12.04 12.31 6.12
C ARG A 67 -11.92 10.87 6.63
N ARG A 68 -12.76 9.96 6.13
CA ARG A 68 -12.73 8.53 6.50
C ARG A 68 -11.39 7.85 6.24
N ILE A 69 -10.66 8.29 5.19
CA ILE A 69 -9.33 7.74 4.88
C ILE A 69 -8.31 8.30 5.87
N LEU A 70 -8.40 9.60 6.18
CA LEU A 70 -7.53 10.22 7.18
C LEU A 70 -7.73 9.58 8.55
N ASP A 71 -8.97 9.36 8.99
CA ASP A 71 -9.29 8.71 10.26
C ASP A 71 -8.70 7.28 10.33
N SER A 72 -8.77 6.52 9.23
CA SER A 72 -8.17 5.19 9.14
C SER A 72 -6.64 5.23 9.22
N LEU A 73 -6.00 6.16 8.52
CA LEU A 73 -4.54 6.33 8.55
C LEU A 73 -4.07 6.79 9.94
N GLU A 74 -4.83 7.67 10.60
CA GLU A 74 -4.57 8.11 11.98
C GLU A 74 -4.67 6.95 12.97
N ASP A 75 -5.74 6.15 12.87
CA ASP A 75 -5.94 4.97 13.71
C ASP A 75 -4.80 3.94 13.57
N HIS A 76 -4.26 3.80 12.37
CA HIS A 76 -3.10 2.96 12.10
C HIS A 76 -1.76 3.62 12.45
N GLY A 77 -1.71 4.92 12.75
CA GLY A 77 -0.48 5.68 12.99
C GLY A 77 0.30 6.07 11.73
N VAL A 78 -0.27 5.84 10.55
CA VAL A 78 0.39 6.13 9.27
C VAL A 78 0.31 7.62 8.91
N LEU A 79 -0.71 8.32 9.42
CA LEU A 79 -0.92 9.73 9.09
C LEU A 79 0.27 10.61 9.49
N GLU A 80 0.95 10.29 10.59
CA GLU A 80 2.14 11.03 11.06
C GLU A 80 3.37 10.85 10.16
N GLN A 81 3.37 9.84 9.30
CA GLN A 81 4.49 9.54 8.41
C GLN A 81 4.39 10.24 7.05
N VAL A 82 3.28 10.88 6.74
CA VAL A 82 2.98 11.47 5.44
C VAL A 82 2.66 12.96 5.58
N THR A 83 2.84 13.70 4.51
CA THR A 83 2.49 15.13 4.48
C THR A 83 1.07 15.30 3.97
N LEU A 84 0.25 16.10 4.64
CA LEU A 84 -1.06 16.50 4.11
C LEU A 84 -0.91 17.76 3.27
N LEU A 85 -1.38 17.73 2.04
CA LEU A 85 -1.45 18.90 1.18
C LEU A 85 -2.83 19.54 1.27
N ASP A 86 -2.83 20.83 1.57
CA ASP A 86 -4.04 21.64 1.53
C ASP A 86 -4.48 21.84 0.08
N SER A 87 -5.70 21.44 -0.24
CA SER A 87 -6.26 21.56 -1.58
C SER A 87 -6.51 23.01 -2.01
N GLU A 88 -6.65 23.92 -1.04
CA GLU A 88 -6.89 25.35 -1.30
C GLU A 88 -5.58 26.11 -1.54
N LEU A 89 -4.48 25.64 -0.93
CA LEU A 89 -3.16 26.28 -1.00
C LEU A 89 -2.22 25.64 -2.04
N SER A 90 -2.59 24.48 -2.56
CA SER A 90 -1.75 23.76 -3.53
C SER A 90 -2.04 24.24 -4.96
N PRO A 91 -1.00 24.49 -5.77
CA PRO A 91 -1.19 24.83 -7.17
C PRO A 91 -1.96 23.70 -7.89
N PRO A 92 -2.70 24.01 -8.95
CA PRO A 92 -3.41 23.00 -9.71
C PRO A 92 -2.40 21.94 -10.20
N LEU A 93 -2.61 20.70 -9.77
CA LEU A 93 -1.75 19.60 -10.15
C LEU A 93 -1.97 19.25 -11.63
N PRO A 94 -0.92 18.79 -12.34
CA PRO A 94 -1.02 18.45 -13.76
C PRO A 94 -2.18 17.47 -14.01
N GLN A 95 -3.04 17.80 -14.96
CA GLN A 95 -4.20 16.95 -15.30
C GLN A 95 -3.86 15.77 -16.21
N ALA A 96 -2.60 15.67 -16.66
CA ALA A 96 -2.16 14.55 -17.46
C ALA A 96 -2.10 13.29 -16.59
N THR A 97 -3.08 12.42 -16.73
CA THR A 97 -3.14 11.13 -16.07
C THR A 97 -2.82 10.03 -17.07
N THR A 98 -1.78 9.27 -16.82
CA THR A 98 -1.57 7.97 -17.47
C THR A 98 -2.22 6.91 -16.59
N GLN A 99 -3.19 6.18 -17.13
CA GLN A 99 -3.73 5.02 -16.43
C GLN A 99 -2.65 3.93 -16.43
N VAL A 100 -2.23 3.53 -15.24
CA VAL A 100 -1.36 2.38 -15.08
C VAL A 100 -2.26 1.17 -14.84
N PRO A 101 -2.27 0.19 -15.75
CA PRO A 101 -3.02 -1.03 -15.53
C PRO A 101 -2.54 -1.67 -14.22
N VAL A 102 -3.48 -1.98 -13.34
CA VAL A 102 -3.18 -2.76 -12.15
C VAL A 102 -2.98 -4.20 -12.62
N GLU A 103 -1.73 -4.61 -12.77
CA GLU A 103 -1.40 -6.01 -13.04
C GLU A 103 -1.94 -6.84 -11.88
N SER A 104 -2.70 -7.89 -12.20
CA SER A 104 -3.20 -8.81 -11.20
C SER A 104 -2.03 -9.50 -10.49
N ALA A 105 -1.83 -9.19 -9.22
CA ALA A 105 -0.83 -9.87 -8.41
C ALA A 105 -1.28 -11.31 -8.13
N SER A 106 -0.33 -12.22 -8.06
CA SER A 106 -0.61 -13.59 -7.65
C SER A 106 -1.00 -13.66 -6.17
N LYS A 107 -1.76 -14.70 -5.80
CA LYS A 107 -2.13 -14.91 -4.38
C LYS A 107 -0.92 -14.92 -3.43
N PRO A 108 0.22 -15.58 -3.76
CA PRO A 108 1.43 -15.51 -2.95
C PRO A 108 2.00 -14.09 -2.79
N GLU A 109 1.99 -13.28 -3.85
CA GLU A 109 2.46 -11.89 -3.78
C GLU A 109 1.57 -11.05 -2.85
N ILE A 110 0.25 -11.15 -3.01
CA ILE A 110 -0.72 -10.45 -2.15
C ILE A 110 -0.52 -10.86 -0.69
N LEU A 111 -0.40 -12.17 -0.44
CA LEU A 111 -0.22 -12.70 0.91
C LEU A 111 1.05 -12.15 1.59
N ARG A 112 2.19 -12.20 0.91
CA ARG A 112 3.47 -11.69 1.43
C ARG A 112 3.41 -10.18 1.64
N CYS A 113 2.90 -9.43 0.67
CA CYS A 113 2.72 -8.00 0.79
C CYS A 113 1.83 -7.64 1.99
N CYS A 114 0.71 -8.35 2.18
CA CYS A 114 -0.20 -8.16 3.30
C CYS A 114 0.45 -8.50 4.65
N LEU A 115 1.23 -9.57 4.72
CA LEU A 115 1.98 -9.95 5.93
C LEU A 115 2.98 -8.86 6.31
N ASP A 116 3.78 -8.40 5.37
CA ASP A 116 4.78 -7.35 5.60
C ASP A 116 4.12 -6.02 5.98
N ALA A 117 2.96 -5.70 5.39
CA ALA A 117 2.17 -4.52 5.73
C ALA A 117 1.70 -4.55 7.18
N HIS A 118 1.14 -5.66 7.66
CA HIS A 118 0.68 -5.78 9.05
C HIS A 118 1.85 -5.74 10.04
N ARG A 119 2.98 -6.36 9.72
CA ARG A 119 4.21 -6.25 10.53
C ARG A 119 4.70 -4.81 10.63
N ALA A 120 4.65 -4.05 9.54
CA ALA A 120 5.01 -2.64 9.55
C ALA A 120 4.07 -1.83 10.46
N LEU A 121 2.75 -2.05 10.38
CA LEU A 121 1.79 -1.40 11.27
C LEU A 121 2.00 -1.76 12.74
N MET A 122 2.28 -3.03 13.04
CA MET A 122 2.56 -3.48 14.42
C MET A 122 3.85 -2.87 14.98
N ALA A 123 4.85 -2.64 14.14
CA ALA A 123 6.09 -1.97 14.53
C ALA A 123 5.92 -0.46 14.73
N LEU A 124 4.89 0.14 14.14
CA LEU A 124 4.68 1.58 14.13
C LEU A 124 4.17 2.09 15.47
N LYS A 125 3.21 1.39 16.08
CA LYS A 125 2.70 1.72 17.41
C LYS A 125 2.20 0.49 18.17
N PRO A 126 2.36 0.46 19.52
CA PRO A 126 2.01 -0.70 20.35
C PRO A 126 0.55 -1.15 20.23
N GLU A 127 -0.39 -0.22 20.08
CA GLU A 127 -1.83 -0.50 19.96
C GLU A 127 -2.15 -1.34 18.72
N ASN A 128 -1.34 -1.25 17.68
CA ASN A 128 -1.50 -2.04 16.47
C ASN A 128 -1.18 -3.52 16.68
N VAL A 129 -0.36 -3.86 17.67
CA VAL A 129 -0.06 -5.27 18.00
C VAL A 129 -1.36 -5.98 18.36
N ALA A 130 -2.13 -5.45 19.29
CA ALA A 130 -3.41 -6.05 19.69
C ALA A 130 -4.42 -6.14 18.54
N LYS A 131 -4.39 -5.15 17.60
CA LYS A 131 -5.28 -5.13 16.45
C LYS A 131 -4.94 -6.18 15.41
N PHE A 132 -3.65 -6.42 15.15
CA PHE A 132 -3.20 -7.14 13.96
C PHE A 132 -2.46 -8.46 14.24
N GLU A 133 -2.13 -8.80 15.50
CA GLU A 133 -1.40 -10.03 15.81
C GLU A 133 -2.10 -11.32 15.34
N ALA A 134 -3.43 -11.36 15.40
CA ALA A 134 -4.18 -12.53 14.94
C ALA A 134 -4.11 -12.68 13.42
N VAL A 135 -4.22 -11.57 12.69
CA VAL A 135 -4.09 -11.53 11.23
C VAL A 135 -2.66 -11.88 10.82
N GLU A 136 -1.66 -11.31 11.48
CA GLU A 136 -0.24 -11.60 11.22
C GLU A 136 0.05 -13.10 11.41
N ARG A 137 -0.40 -13.71 12.50
CA ARG A 137 -0.23 -15.16 12.74
C ARG A 137 -0.90 -16.02 11.66
N PHE A 138 -2.09 -15.63 11.23
CA PHE A 138 -2.78 -16.32 10.13
C PHE A 138 -1.99 -16.23 8.83
N LEU A 139 -1.59 -15.01 8.43
CA LEU A 139 -0.84 -14.77 7.20
C LEU A 139 0.53 -15.45 7.21
N SER A 140 1.21 -15.46 8.36
CA SER A 140 2.49 -16.17 8.54
C SER A 140 2.37 -17.67 8.29
N ARG A 141 1.30 -18.30 8.81
CA ARG A 141 1.03 -19.73 8.59
C ARG A 141 0.75 -20.03 7.11
N GLU A 142 -0.04 -19.17 6.47
CA GLU A 142 -0.36 -19.33 5.04
C GLU A 142 0.89 -19.16 4.18
N ALA A 143 1.77 -18.20 4.50
CA ALA A 143 3.03 -18.01 3.81
C ALA A 143 3.94 -19.24 3.94
N GLN A 144 4.05 -19.81 5.14
CA GLN A 144 4.84 -21.05 5.38
C GLN A 144 4.34 -22.24 4.57
N LYS A 145 3.01 -22.39 4.42
CA LYS A 145 2.43 -23.45 3.59
C LYS A 145 2.81 -23.30 2.11
N LEU A 146 2.84 -22.08 1.60
CA LEU A 146 3.25 -21.81 0.21
C LEU A 146 4.73 -22.15 0.00
N ASP A 147 5.59 -21.80 0.96
CA ASP A 147 7.03 -22.07 0.87
C ASP A 147 7.34 -23.58 1.03
N SER A 148 6.50 -24.32 1.77
CA SER A 148 6.65 -25.77 1.98
C SER A 148 6.10 -26.61 0.82
N ASN A 149 5.24 -26.04 -0.03
CA ASN A 149 4.64 -26.73 -1.17
C ASN A 149 4.72 -25.83 -2.43
N PRO A 150 5.91 -25.66 -3.01
CA PRO A 150 6.06 -24.87 -4.23
C PRO A 150 5.21 -25.50 -5.32
N VAL A 151 4.23 -24.73 -5.81
CA VAL A 151 3.37 -25.13 -6.94
C VAL A 151 4.29 -25.45 -8.12
N GLN A 152 4.39 -26.72 -8.48
CA GLN A 152 5.08 -27.13 -9.71
C GLN A 152 4.38 -26.44 -10.89
N PRO A 153 5.12 -25.80 -11.81
CA PRO A 153 4.53 -25.31 -13.04
C PRO A 153 3.88 -26.50 -13.75
N ARG A 154 2.60 -26.36 -14.08
CA ARG A 154 1.94 -27.32 -14.96
C ARG A 154 2.70 -27.30 -16.27
N THR A 155 3.48 -28.32 -16.53
CA THR A 155 3.97 -28.65 -17.85
C THR A 155 2.76 -29.13 -18.63
N ASP A 156 2.14 -28.25 -19.41
CA ASP A 156 1.25 -28.65 -20.49
C ASP A 156 2.09 -29.42 -21.51
N GLN A 157 2.05 -30.73 -21.38
CA GLN A 157 2.42 -31.64 -22.45
C GLN A 157 1.12 -31.96 -23.19
N GLY A 158 1.01 -31.45 -24.37
CA GLY A 158 -0.05 -31.77 -25.30
C GLY A 158 0.24 -31.16 -26.65
#